data_d17982d25fa535683acaafeeee8c887d
#
_entry.id   d17982d25fa535683acaafeeee8c887d
#
_cell.length_a   1.000
_cell.length_b   1.000
_cell.length_c   1.000
_cell.angle_alpha   90.00
_cell.angle_beta   90.00
_cell.angle_gamma   90.00
#
_symmetry.space_group_name_H-M   'P 1'
#
loop_
_entity.id
_entity.type
_entity.pdbx_description
1 polymer ?
#
loop_
_entity_poly.entity_id
_entity_poly.type
_entity_poly.pdbx_seq_one_letter_code
_entity_poly.pdbx_strand_id
1 'polypeptide(L)'
;LAYSYTTASGDDITETTQAVIGADGVTATFTIDTVDDVYAEGDEVFRVSVSGIVDSDSNPIFEALNLDNAFVDTTISDETDPGPEDTVTVTMTGPANVVEGDTTTDYTVTLSDPAPVGSIVTLAYSYTTASGDDITETTQAVIGADGVTATFTIDTVDDVYAEGDEVFRVSVSGIVDSDSNPIFEALDVSNAFVDTTISDETDPGPEDTVTVTMTGPANVVEGDTTTDYTVTLSDPAPVGSIVTLAYSYTTASGDDITETTQAVIGADGVTATFTIDTVDDVYAEGDEVFRVSVSGIVDGDSNPIFEAL
;
A
#
# COMPACT_ATOMS: atom_id res chain seq x y z
N LEU A 1 46.14 -7.10 -27.70
CA LEU A 1 44.76 -6.75 -27.99
C LEU A 1 44.43 -5.45 -27.24
N ALA A 2 43.44 -4.72 -27.69
CA ALA A 2 42.89 -3.54 -27.06
C ALA A 2 41.36 -3.56 -27.09
N TYR A 3 40.74 -3.04 -26.08
CA TYR A 3 39.29 -3.01 -25.89
C TYR A 3 38.76 -1.57 -25.93
N SER A 4 37.56 -1.41 -26.43
CA SER A 4 36.79 -0.19 -26.28
C SER A 4 35.31 -0.55 -26.10
N TYR A 5 34.64 0.17 -25.25
CA TYR A 5 33.28 -0.11 -24.82
C TYR A 5 32.32 0.94 -25.38
N THR A 6 31.19 0.50 -25.91
CA THR A 6 30.14 1.39 -26.44
C THR A 6 28.99 1.52 -25.45
N THR A 7 28.40 0.41 -25.08
CA THR A 7 27.38 0.30 -24.01
C THR A 7 27.88 -0.61 -22.89
N ALA A 8 28.61 -1.67 -23.21
CA ALA A 8 29.30 -2.50 -22.25
C ALA A 8 30.38 -1.74 -21.45
N SER A 9 30.83 -2.30 -20.36
CA SER A 9 31.92 -1.84 -19.49
C SER A 9 33.05 -2.87 -19.40
N GLY A 10 34.10 -2.55 -18.67
CA GLY A 10 35.18 -3.50 -18.39
C GLY A 10 34.82 -4.55 -17.33
N ASP A 11 33.69 -4.37 -16.66
CA ASP A 11 33.21 -5.30 -15.64
C ASP A 11 32.40 -6.46 -16.26
N ASP A 12 31.93 -6.31 -17.51
CA ASP A 12 31.07 -7.28 -18.23
C ASP A 12 31.87 -8.37 -18.92
N ILE A 13 33.19 -8.22 -19.00
CA ILE A 13 34.06 -9.21 -19.64
C ILE A 13 35.37 -9.39 -18.89
N THR A 14 35.96 -10.58 -19.04
CA THR A 14 37.35 -10.82 -18.69
C THR A 14 38.23 -10.61 -19.92
N GLU A 15 38.96 -9.49 -19.99
CA GLU A 15 39.79 -9.14 -21.11
C GLU A 15 40.93 -10.15 -21.38
N THR A 16 40.99 -10.73 -22.55
CA THR A 16 42.16 -11.42 -23.05
C THR A 16 43.11 -10.41 -23.73
N THR A 17 44.22 -10.09 -23.11
CA THR A 17 45.10 -9.01 -23.54
C THR A 17 46.11 -9.45 -24.63
N GLN A 18 46.39 -10.74 -24.77
CA GLN A 18 47.34 -11.31 -25.69
C GLN A 18 46.84 -12.62 -26.34
N ALA A 19 47.11 -12.81 -27.59
CA ALA A 19 46.91 -14.06 -28.29
C ALA A 19 48.21 -14.49 -29.01
N VAL A 20 48.53 -15.78 -28.99
CA VAL A 20 49.76 -16.30 -29.61
C VAL A 20 49.51 -16.72 -31.03
N ILE A 21 50.34 -16.25 -31.99
CA ILE A 21 50.27 -16.69 -33.38
C ILE A 21 50.67 -18.16 -33.44
N GLY A 22 49.82 -18.94 -34.09
CA GLY A 22 49.96 -20.38 -34.21
C GLY A 22 51.14 -20.81 -35.09
N ALA A 23 51.35 -22.11 -35.18
CA ALA A 23 52.45 -22.70 -35.94
C ALA A 23 52.37 -22.44 -37.46
N ASP A 24 51.24 -21.97 -37.95
CA ASP A 24 51.04 -21.51 -39.35
C ASP A 24 51.68 -20.13 -39.62
N GLY A 25 52.06 -19.43 -38.57
CA GLY A 25 52.70 -18.10 -38.62
C GLY A 25 51.77 -16.97 -39.06
N VAL A 26 50.45 -17.20 -39.19
CA VAL A 26 49.52 -16.23 -39.80
C VAL A 26 48.20 -16.06 -38.98
N THR A 27 47.88 -17.04 -38.12
CA THR A 27 46.63 -16.98 -37.33
C THR A 27 46.87 -17.02 -35.82
N ALA A 28 46.07 -16.28 -35.09
CA ALA A 28 45.93 -16.37 -33.62
C ALA A 28 44.46 -16.54 -33.29
N THR A 29 44.16 -17.39 -32.30
CA THR A 29 42.80 -17.57 -31.79
C THR A 29 42.79 -17.29 -30.30
N PHE A 30 41.70 -16.70 -29.83
CA PHE A 30 41.46 -16.41 -28.44
C PHE A 30 39.97 -16.40 -28.14
N THR A 31 39.60 -16.51 -26.87
CA THR A 31 38.24 -16.35 -26.36
C THR A 31 38.23 -15.20 -25.40
N ILE A 32 37.04 -14.66 -25.20
CA ILE A 32 36.73 -13.64 -24.18
C ILE A 32 35.60 -14.25 -23.37
N ASP A 33 35.77 -14.30 -22.05
CA ASP A 33 34.74 -14.76 -21.15
C ASP A 33 33.87 -13.55 -20.73
N THR A 34 32.54 -13.68 -20.82
CA THR A 34 31.61 -12.71 -20.25
C THR A 34 31.48 -12.92 -18.75
N VAL A 35 31.20 -11.87 -18.03
CA VAL A 35 30.89 -11.88 -16.59
C VAL A 35 29.40 -11.98 -16.44
N ASP A 36 28.96 -12.80 -15.51
CA ASP A 36 27.60 -13.04 -15.15
C ASP A 36 27.29 -12.28 -13.86
N ASP A 37 26.18 -11.54 -13.80
CA ASP A 37 25.78 -10.78 -12.62
C ASP A 37 24.25 -10.69 -12.49
N VAL A 38 23.74 -9.94 -11.54
CA VAL A 38 22.29 -9.87 -11.20
C VAL A 38 21.52 -8.79 -11.95
N TYR A 39 22.20 -7.97 -12.79
CA TYR A 39 21.59 -6.78 -13.38
C TYR A 39 20.99 -7.04 -14.76
N ALA A 40 19.81 -6.46 -15.01
CA ALA A 40 19.15 -6.44 -16.31
C ALA A 40 19.69 -5.27 -17.14
N GLU A 41 20.76 -5.49 -17.91
CA GLU A 41 21.48 -4.45 -18.63
C GLU A 41 21.09 -4.37 -20.11
N GLY A 42 20.46 -5.43 -20.63
CA GLY A 42 20.06 -5.54 -22.02
C GLY A 42 21.24 -5.80 -22.95
N ASP A 43 21.06 -5.53 -24.25
CA ASP A 43 22.12 -5.74 -25.23
C ASP A 43 23.25 -4.71 -25.09
N GLU A 44 24.45 -5.18 -24.77
CA GLU A 44 25.64 -4.37 -24.59
C GLU A 44 26.71 -4.65 -25.63
N VAL A 45 27.48 -3.67 -26.04
CA VAL A 45 28.46 -3.79 -27.13
C VAL A 45 29.86 -3.37 -26.70
N PHE A 46 30.82 -4.28 -26.89
CA PHE A 46 32.23 -3.96 -26.77
C PHE A 46 32.93 -4.26 -28.13
N ARG A 47 34.08 -3.65 -28.30
CA ARG A 47 34.98 -3.86 -29.43
C ARG A 47 36.31 -4.41 -28.95
N VAL A 48 36.76 -5.49 -29.51
CA VAL A 48 38.15 -5.95 -29.42
C VAL A 48 38.89 -5.63 -30.70
N SER A 49 40.12 -5.14 -30.62
CA SER A 49 40.98 -4.78 -31.73
C SER A 49 42.40 -5.27 -31.53
N VAL A 50 43.10 -5.49 -32.64
CA VAL A 50 44.54 -5.76 -32.60
C VAL A 50 45.27 -4.42 -32.42
N SER A 51 46.03 -4.29 -31.35
CA SER A 51 46.84 -3.09 -31.07
C SER A 51 48.28 -3.17 -31.61
N GLY A 52 48.77 -4.39 -31.87
CA GLY A 52 50.09 -4.62 -32.40
C GLY A 52 50.46 -6.09 -32.46
N ILE A 53 51.52 -6.43 -33.14
CA ILE A 53 52.13 -7.75 -33.17
C ILE A 53 53.59 -7.62 -32.72
N VAL A 54 53.91 -8.33 -31.62
CA VAL A 54 55.21 -8.21 -30.95
C VAL A 54 55.85 -9.56 -30.71
N ASP A 55 57.15 -9.60 -30.50
CA ASP A 55 57.88 -10.79 -30.06
C ASP A 55 57.69 -11.02 -28.52
N SER A 56 58.36 -12.06 -28.00
CA SER A 56 58.31 -12.39 -26.56
C SER A 56 58.84 -11.33 -25.62
N ASP A 57 59.66 -10.39 -26.15
CA ASP A 57 60.24 -9.29 -25.44
C ASP A 57 59.46 -7.98 -25.64
N SER A 58 58.27 -8.05 -26.26
CA SER A 58 57.38 -6.92 -26.57
C SER A 58 57.92 -5.95 -27.63
N ASN A 59 58.87 -6.40 -28.47
CA ASN A 59 59.35 -5.55 -29.56
C ASN A 59 58.47 -5.77 -30.83
N PRO A 60 58.16 -4.70 -31.60
CA PRO A 60 57.42 -4.85 -32.86
C PRO A 60 58.15 -5.77 -33.84
N ILE A 61 57.42 -6.70 -34.42
CA ILE A 61 57.95 -7.65 -35.41
C ILE A 61 57.94 -7.04 -36.80
N PHE A 62 56.96 -6.18 -37.10
CA PHE A 62 56.77 -5.58 -38.43
C PHE A 62 57.10 -4.09 -38.40
N GLU A 63 57.69 -3.56 -39.46
CA GLU A 63 57.97 -2.15 -39.62
C GLU A 63 56.69 -1.30 -39.71
N ALA A 64 55.61 -1.87 -40.30
CA ALA A 64 54.30 -1.22 -40.40
C ALA A 64 53.21 -2.29 -40.43
N LEU A 65 52.11 -1.99 -39.77
CA LEU A 65 50.87 -2.78 -39.74
C LEU A 65 49.71 -1.91 -40.21
N ASN A 66 48.87 -2.43 -41.11
CA ASN A 66 47.57 -1.83 -41.37
C ASN A 66 46.52 -2.56 -40.51
N LEU A 67 45.96 -1.81 -39.54
CA LEU A 67 44.99 -2.32 -38.55
C LEU A 67 43.58 -1.77 -38.78
N ASP A 68 43.30 -1.09 -39.91
CA ASP A 68 42.03 -0.41 -40.17
C ASP A 68 40.79 -1.34 -40.06
N ASN A 69 40.97 -2.63 -40.30
CA ASN A 69 39.91 -3.65 -40.21
C ASN A 69 40.24 -4.76 -39.18
N ALA A 70 41.16 -4.50 -38.26
CA ALA A 70 41.63 -5.49 -37.30
C ALA A 70 40.84 -5.38 -35.98
N PHE A 71 39.51 -5.38 -36.06
CA PHE A 71 38.61 -5.31 -34.93
C PHE A 71 37.33 -6.12 -35.15
N VAL A 72 36.63 -6.44 -34.04
CA VAL A 72 35.31 -7.06 -34.02
C VAL A 72 34.49 -6.35 -32.95
N ASP A 73 33.25 -6.01 -33.31
CA ASP A 73 32.22 -5.60 -32.36
C ASP A 73 31.44 -6.84 -31.95
N THR A 74 31.27 -7.04 -30.66
CA THR A 74 30.54 -8.16 -30.08
C THR A 74 29.45 -7.63 -29.18
N THR A 75 28.26 -8.18 -29.29
CA THR A 75 27.14 -7.89 -28.37
C THR A 75 27.08 -8.97 -27.31
N ILE A 76 26.96 -8.55 -26.07
CA ILE A 76 26.56 -9.35 -24.92
C ILE A 76 25.06 -9.14 -24.76
N SER A 77 24.32 -10.16 -24.46
CA SER A 77 22.87 -10.08 -24.15
C SER A 77 22.63 -10.78 -22.84
N ASP A 78 21.70 -10.22 -22.07
CA ASP A 78 21.23 -10.86 -20.83
C ASP A 78 20.68 -12.24 -21.13
N GLU A 79 20.74 -13.13 -20.18
CA GLU A 79 20.15 -14.44 -20.31
C GLU A 79 18.62 -14.40 -20.22
N THR A 80 17.98 -15.34 -20.90
CA THR A 80 16.51 -15.38 -20.99
C THR A 80 15.85 -16.21 -19.89
N ASP A 81 16.63 -16.89 -19.07
CA ASP A 81 16.16 -17.78 -17.99
C ASP A 81 17.15 -17.70 -16.80
N PRO A 82 17.14 -16.54 -16.10
CA PRO A 82 18.09 -16.28 -15.01
C PRO A 82 17.98 -17.34 -13.91
N GLY A 83 19.14 -17.72 -13.39
CA GLY A 83 19.28 -18.76 -12.38
C GLY A 83 19.03 -18.25 -10.94
N PRO A 84 19.21 -19.10 -9.94
CA PRO A 84 19.17 -18.65 -8.54
C PRO A 84 20.29 -17.68 -8.18
N GLU A 85 21.41 -17.70 -8.90
CA GLU A 85 22.57 -16.81 -8.78
C GLU A 85 22.24 -15.38 -9.18
N ASP A 86 21.30 -15.20 -10.13
CA ASP A 86 20.88 -13.90 -10.69
C ASP A 86 19.64 -13.36 -10.00
N THR A 87 19.14 -14.09 -8.98
CA THR A 87 17.93 -13.72 -8.25
C THR A 87 18.24 -12.91 -7.01
N VAL A 88 17.85 -11.63 -7.02
CA VAL A 88 17.92 -10.77 -5.84
C VAL A 88 16.73 -11.04 -4.92
N THR A 89 17.02 -11.43 -3.69
CA THR A 89 16.00 -11.64 -2.66
C THR A 89 15.62 -10.32 -2.01
N VAL A 90 14.33 -10.05 -1.94
CA VAL A 90 13.77 -8.85 -1.29
C VAL A 90 12.98 -9.27 -0.06
N THR A 91 13.22 -8.58 1.05
CA THR A 91 12.45 -8.76 2.30
C THR A 91 11.87 -7.43 2.76
N MET A 92 10.77 -7.47 3.49
CA MET A 92 10.18 -6.28 4.10
C MET A 92 9.89 -6.54 5.58
N THR A 93 10.14 -5.52 6.40
CA THR A 93 9.72 -5.45 7.80
C THR A 93 8.99 -4.15 8.06
N GLY A 94 8.08 -4.13 9.02
CA GLY A 94 7.29 -2.93 9.33
C GLY A 94 6.40 -3.11 10.56
N PRO A 95 5.57 -2.12 10.88
CA PRO A 95 4.66 -2.17 12.02
C PRO A 95 3.56 -3.22 11.82
N ALA A 96 3.25 -3.94 12.88
CA ALA A 96 2.11 -4.87 12.89
C ALA A 96 0.77 -4.15 13.17
N ASN A 97 0.82 -2.96 13.80
CA ASN A 97 -0.37 -2.19 14.18
C ASN A 97 -0.09 -0.69 14.03
N VAL A 98 -1.16 0.04 13.78
CA VAL A 98 -1.23 1.51 13.78
C VAL A 98 -2.61 1.90 14.31
N VAL A 99 -2.73 3.07 14.94
CA VAL A 99 -4.03 3.64 15.31
C VAL A 99 -4.50 4.50 14.15
N GLU A 100 -5.81 4.52 13.91
CA GLU A 100 -6.44 5.36 12.91
C GLU A 100 -6.04 6.84 13.09
N GLY A 101 -5.89 7.57 11.98
CA GLY A 101 -5.40 8.95 11.99
C GLY A 101 -3.89 9.11 12.22
N ASP A 102 -3.17 8.05 12.62
CA ASP A 102 -1.73 8.11 12.84
C ASP A 102 -0.93 7.74 11.57
N THR A 103 0.30 8.22 11.53
CA THR A 103 1.31 7.74 10.56
C THR A 103 1.99 6.49 11.14
N THR A 104 2.15 5.45 10.35
CA THR A 104 2.90 4.24 10.76
C THR A 104 4.35 4.57 11.11
N THR A 105 4.99 3.73 11.92
CA THR A 105 6.46 3.70 11.94
C THR A 105 7.00 3.18 10.62
N ASP A 106 8.31 3.30 10.42
CA ASP A 106 8.95 2.94 9.15
C ASP A 106 8.72 1.48 8.76
N TYR A 107 8.31 1.26 7.52
CA TYR A 107 8.55 0.03 6.79
C TYR A 107 9.97 0.07 6.23
N THR A 108 10.64 -1.06 6.25
CA THR A 108 11.98 -1.20 5.70
C THR A 108 12.02 -2.36 4.70
N VAL A 109 12.35 -2.03 3.45
CA VAL A 109 12.67 -3.00 2.40
C VAL A 109 14.16 -3.24 2.42
N THR A 110 14.60 -4.50 2.30
CA THR A 110 16.01 -4.89 2.26
C THR A 110 16.26 -5.85 1.11
N LEU A 111 17.30 -5.58 0.33
CA LEU A 111 17.75 -6.37 -0.80
C LEU A 111 18.98 -7.20 -0.42
N SER A 112 19.14 -8.39 -1.04
CA SER A 112 20.36 -9.22 -0.90
C SER A 112 21.56 -8.62 -1.63
N ASP A 113 21.33 -7.91 -2.73
CA ASP A 113 22.36 -7.30 -3.59
C ASP A 113 22.06 -5.83 -3.83
N PRO A 114 23.10 -4.99 -3.98
CA PRO A 114 22.91 -3.54 -4.07
C PRO A 114 22.27 -3.13 -5.40
N ALA A 115 21.31 -2.23 -5.34
CA ALA A 115 20.78 -1.51 -6.50
C ALA A 115 21.56 -0.20 -6.73
N PRO A 116 21.63 0.31 -7.96
CA PRO A 116 22.18 1.63 -8.24
C PRO A 116 21.51 2.73 -7.39
N VAL A 117 22.27 3.76 -7.04
CA VAL A 117 21.77 4.88 -6.24
C VAL A 117 20.62 5.59 -6.97
N GLY A 118 19.48 5.72 -6.30
CA GLY A 118 18.29 6.36 -6.86
C GLY A 118 17.28 5.37 -7.46
N SER A 119 17.55 4.07 -7.38
CA SER A 119 16.58 3.03 -7.72
C SER A 119 15.32 3.16 -6.88
N ILE A 120 14.19 2.76 -7.46
CA ILE A 120 12.85 2.92 -6.91
C ILE A 120 12.26 1.54 -6.61
N VAL A 121 11.89 1.32 -5.36
CA VAL A 121 11.02 0.21 -4.95
C VAL A 121 9.57 0.60 -5.27
N THR A 122 8.88 -0.19 -6.07
CA THR A 122 7.45 -0.03 -6.33
C THR A 122 6.64 -0.89 -5.37
N LEU A 123 5.57 -0.33 -4.83
CA LEU A 123 4.73 -0.95 -3.80
C LEU A 123 3.34 -1.27 -4.35
N ALA A 124 2.74 -2.31 -3.81
CA ALA A 124 1.37 -2.72 -4.12
C ALA A 124 0.62 -3.04 -2.82
N TYR A 125 -0.69 -2.78 -2.83
CA TYR A 125 -1.56 -2.97 -1.68
C TYR A 125 -2.61 -4.05 -1.94
N SER A 126 -3.03 -4.71 -0.87
CA SER A 126 -4.20 -5.57 -0.85
C SER A 126 -4.89 -5.46 0.50
N TYR A 127 -6.20 -5.52 0.49
CA TYR A 127 -7.04 -5.25 1.64
C TYR A 127 -7.76 -6.53 2.06
N THR A 128 -7.78 -6.81 3.37
CA THR A 128 -8.48 -7.97 3.94
C THR A 128 -9.80 -7.54 4.56
N THR A 129 -9.76 -6.63 5.51
CA THR A 129 -10.92 -5.97 6.12
C THR A 129 -10.88 -4.47 5.88
N ALA A 130 -9.73 -3.87 5.90
CA ALA A 130 -9.52 -2.49 5.49
C ALA A 130 -9.88 -2.25 4.01
N SER A 131 -9.98 -1.00 3.61
CA SER A 131 -10.20 -0.51 2.25
C SER A 131 -9.12 0.49 1.81
N GLY A 132 -9.20 0.97 0.60
CA GLY A 132 -8.30 2.03 0.12
C GLY A 132 -8.68 3.41 0.64
N ASP A 133 -9.81 3.55 1.32
CA ASP A 133 -10.26 4.81 1.92
C ASP A 133 -9.64 5.00 3.32
N ASP A 134 -9.16 3.91 3.96
CA ASP A 134 -8.61 3.90 5.32
C ASP A 134 -7.13 4.27 5.38
N ILE A 135 -6.45 4.35 4.24
CA ILE A 135 -5.03 4.72 4.17
C ILE A 135 -4.71 5.66 3.00
N THR A 136 -3.66 6.44 3.17
CA THR A 136 -3.00 7.12 2.05
C THR A 136 -1.85 6.26 1.55
N GLU A 137 -2.03 5.60 0.41
CA GLU A 137 -1.02 4.68 -0.15
C GLU A 137 0.28 5.40 -0.52
N THR A 138 1.39 4.96 0.05
CA THR A 138 2.74 5.27 -0.46
C THR A 138 3.09 4.25 -1.54
N THR A 139 3.16 4.66 -2.79
CA THR A 139 3.33 3.74 -3.94
C THR A 139 4.78 3.47 -4.33
N GLN A 140 5.72 4.25 -3.81
CA GLN A 140 7.14 4.16 -4.14
C GLN A 140 8.02 4.51 -2.93
N ALA A 141 9.18 3.85 -2.83
CA ALA A 141 10.25 4.20 -1.90
C ALA A 141 11.59 4.23 -2.65
N VAL A 142 12.52 5.08 -2.24
CA VAL A 142 13.83 5.23 -2.90
C VAL A 142 14.88 4.45 -2.14
N ILE A 143 15.67 3.64 -2.84
CA ILE A 143 16.82 2.94 -2.27
C ILE A 143 17.84 3.97 -1.77
N GLY A 144 18.25 3.82 -0.52
CA GLY A 144 19.21 4.69 0.16
C GLY A 144 20.61 4.61 -0.39
N ALA A 145 21.51 5.44 0.18
CA ALA A 145 22.91 5.51 -0.24
C ALA A 145 23.73 4.23 0.05
N ASP A 146 23.18 3.30 0.84
CA ASP A 146 23.75 1.97 1.08
C ASP A 146 23.51 0.99 -0.07
N GLY A 147 22.62 1.35 -1.01
CA GLY A 147 22.24 0.54 -2.16
C GLY A 147 21.30 -0.63 -1.86
N VAL A 148 21.00 -0.92 -0.59
CA VAL A 148 20.29 -2.15 -0.20
C VAL A 148 19.04 -1.93 0.64
N THR A 149 18.79 -0.69 1.13
CA THR A 149 17.61 -0.42 1.95
C THR A 149 16.78 0.73 1.41
N ALA A 150 15.44 0.59 1.53
CA ALA A 150 14.49 1.68 1.35
C ALA A 150 13.54 1.72 2.54
N THR A 151 13.17 2.93 3.00
CA THR A 151 12.21 3.13 4.08
C THR A 151 11.07 4.01 3.63
N PHE A 152 9.88 3.78 4.16
CA PHE A 152 8.68 4.59 3.93
C PHE A 152 7.70 4.44 5.08
N THR A 153 6.73 5.34 5.16
CA THR A 153 5.60 5.30 6.08
C THR A 153 4.29 5.32 5.32
N ILE A 154 3.22 4.97 5.99
CA ILE A 154 1.85 5.02 5.47
C ILE A 154 1.03 5.83 6.48
N ASP A 155 0.26 6.80 5.99
CA ASP A 155 -0.69 7.56 6.82
C ASP A 155 -2.03 6.83 6.80
N THR A 156 -2.63 6.58 7.97
CA THR A 156 -4.01 6.14 8.07
C THR A 156 -4.96 7.33 8.02
N VAL A 157 -6.15 7.10 7.54
CA VAL A 157 -7.20 8.11 7.46
C VAL A 157 -8.04 8.02 8.72
N ASP A 158 -8.37 9.17 9.28
CA ASP A 158 -9.20 9.35 10.45
C ASP A 158 -10.62 9.67 10.00
N ASP A 159 -11.63 8.97 10.54
CA ASP A 159 -13.02 9.23 10.23
C ASP A 159 -13.95 9.00 11.45
N VAL A 160 -15.25 9.10 11.28
CA VAL A 160 -16.22 9.06 12.40
C VAL A 160 -16.76 7.64 12.70
N TYR A 161 -16.33 6.62 11.96
CA TYR A 161 -16.92 5.29 12.05
C TYR A 161 -16.17 4.38 13.01
N ALA A 162 -16.89 3.62 13.80
CA ALA A 162 -16.34 2.55 14.64
C ALA A 162 -16.23 1.26 13.81
N GLU A 163 -15.10 1.04 13.17
CA GLU A 163 -14.88 -0.06 12.22
C GLU A 163 -14.19 -1.27 12.85
N GLY A 164 -13.54 -1.04 14.00
CA GLY A 164 -12.78 -2.06 14.71
C GLY A 164 -11.45 -2.37 14.05
N ASP A 165 -10.86 -3.52 14.38
CA ASP A 165 -9.56 -3.90 13.82
C ASP A 165 -9.66 -4.23 12.32
N GLU A 166 -8.96 -3.47 11.49
CA GLU A 166 -8.91 -3.63 10.05
C GLU A 166 -7.50 -3.96 9.55
N VAL A 167 -7.39 -4.75 8.49
CA VAL A 167 -6.10 -5.26 8.02
C VAL A 167 -5.87 -4.94 6.55
N PHE A 168 -4.74 -4.30 6.26
CA PHE A 168 -4.19 -4.17 4.93
C PHE A 168 -2.82 -4.84 4.82
N ARG A 169 -2.42 -5.14 3.60
CA ARG A 169 -1.08 -5.63 3.26
C ARG A 169 -0.41 -4.67 2.29
N VAL A 170 0.84 -4.31 2.58
CA VAL A 170 1.75 -3.68 1.63
C VAL A 170 2.80 -4.69 1.20
N SER A 171 3.14 -4.71 -0.09
CA SER A 171 4.13 -5.62 -0.66
C SER A 171 4.99 -4.92 -1.71
N VAL A 172 6.21 -5.42 -1.93
CA VAL A 172 7.05 -4.99 -3.05
C VAL A 172 6.53 -5.62 -4.34
N SER A 173 6.31 -4.82 -5.37
CA SER A 173 5.92 -5.26 -6.71
C SER A 173 7.07 -5.24 -7.71
N GLY A 174 8.16 -4.49 -7.45
CA GLY A 174 9.34 -4.44 -8.30
C GLY A 174 10.37 -3.45 -7.81
N ILE A 175 11.55 -3.50 -8.45
CA ILE A 175 12.63 -2.53 -8.27
C ILE A 175 13.03 -2.03 -9.65
N VAL A 176 12.95 -0.72 -9.86
CA VAL A 176 13.10 -0.08 -11.16
C VAL A 176 14.02 1.13 -11.10
N ASP A 177 14.52 1.52 -12.27
CA ASP A 177 15.22 2.79 -12.45
C ASP A 177 14.24 3.98 -12.56
N SER A 178 14.75 5.18 -12.80
CA SER A 178 13.93 6.41 -12.96
C SER A 178 13.04 6.40 -14.20
N ASP A 179 13.32 5.54 -15.16
CA ASP A 179 12.57 5.37 -16.42
C ASP A 179 11.59 4.18 -16.34
N SER A 180 11.48 3.55 -15.16
CA SER A 180 10.64 2.38 -14.85
C SER A 180 11.10 1.09 -15.53
N ASN A 181 12.38 0.96 -15.90
CA ASN A 181 12.94 -0.30 -16.35
C ASN A 181 13.33 -1.17 -15.16
N PRO A 182 13.17 -2.51 -15.23
CA PRO A 182 13.72 -3.40 -14.23
C PRO A 182 15.23 -3.21 -14.06
N ILE A 183 15.73 -3.32 -12.84
CA ILE A 183 17.15 -3.21 -12.53
C ILE A 183 17.81 -4.59 -12.48
N PHE A 184 17.07 -5.58 -11.98
CA PHE A 184 17.57 -6.93 -11.78
C PHE A 184 16.93 -7.90 -12.78
N GLU A 185 17.68 -8.92 -13.16
CA GLU A 185 17.21 -9.98 -14.05
C GLU A 185 16.08 -10.79 -13.40
N ALA A 186 16.22 -11.11 -12.11
CA ALA A 186 15.20 -11.79 -11.33
C ALA A 186 15.06 -11.23 -9.91
N LEU A 187 13.81 -11.20 -9.41
CA LEU A 187 13.49 -10.80 -8.03
C LEU A 187 12.70 -11.90 -7.33
N ASP A 188 13.14 -12.30 -6.15
CA ASP A 188 12.32 -13.07 -5.20
C ASP A 188 11.70 -12.12 -4.18
N VAL A 189 10.43 -11.77 -4.40
CA VAL A 189 9.62 -10.92 -3.52
C VAL A 189 8.68 -11.71 -2.61
N SER A 190 8.84 -13.03 -2.53
CA SER A 190 7.94 -13.92 -1.78
C SER A 190 7.81 -13.59 -0.29
N ASN A 191 8.82 -12.93 0.29
CA ASN A 191 8.85 -12.47 1.69
C ASN A 191 8.89 -10.93 1.81
N ALA A 192 8.57 -10.21 0.74
CA ALA A 192 8.61 -8.76 0.69
C ALA A 192 7.23 -8.14 0.91
N PHE A 193 6.58 -8.48 2.03
CA PHE A 193 5.29 -7.93 2.42
C PHE A 193 5.17 -7.79 3.95
N VAL A 194 4.25 -6.92 4.38
CA VAL A 194 3.83 -6.76 5.79
C VAL A 194 2.31 -6.62 5.82
N ASP A 195 1.68 -7.33 6.75
CA ASP A 195 0.30 -7.11 7.16
C ASP A 195 0.29 -6.15 8.35
N THR A 196 -0.49 -5.08 8.24
CA THR A 196 -0.66 -4.09 9.31
C THR A 196 -2.13 -4.01 9.67
N THR A 197 -2.42 -3.99 10.97
CA THR A 197 -3.76 -3.78 11.51
C THR A 197 -3.91 -2.30 11.86
N ILE A 198 -4.97 -1.67 11.37
CA ILE A 198 -5.47 -0.37 11.84
C ILE A 198 -6.45 -0.68 12.96
N SER A 199 -6.44 0.09 14.03
CA SER A 199 -7.44 0.01 15.10
C SER A 199 -7.95 1.39 15.42
N ASP A 200 -9.27 1.47 15.71
CA ASP A 200 -9.90 2.72 16.15
C ASP A 200 -9.15 3.32 17.35
N GLU A 201 -9.18 4.62 17.51
CA GLU A 201 -8.64 5.26 18.69
C GLU A 201 -9.53 5.01 19.93
N THR A 202 -8.89 4.97 21.09
CA THR A 202 -9.60 4.68 22.36
C THR A 202 -10.23 5.92 23.02
N ASP A 203 -9.99 7.10 22.51
CA ASP A 203 -10.45 8.39 23.06
C ASP A 203 -10.76 9.35 21.89
N PRO A 204 -11.87 9.07 21.13
CA PRO A 204 -12.23 9.83 19.96
C PRO A 204 -12.39 11.33 20.26
N GLY A 205 -11.90 12.14 19.34
CA GLY A 205 -11.89 13.59 19.45
C GLY A 205 -13.25 14.23 19.12
N PRO A 206 -13.33 15.55 19.14
CA PRO A 206 -14.52 16.27 18.67
C PRO A 206 -14.78 16.10 17.18
N GLU A 207 -13.75 15.79 16.39
CA GLU A 207 -13.79 15.50 14.94
C GLU A 207 -14.53 14.20 14.66
N ASP A 208 -14.45 13.20 15.55
CA ASP A 208 -15.04 11.88 15.41
C ASP A 208 -16.44 11.81 16.03
N THR A 209 -16.92 12.95 16.55
CA THR A 209 -18.22 13.03 17.21
C THR A 209 -19.35 13.36 16.24
N VAL A 210 -20.25 12.41 16.01
CA VAL A 210 -21.48 12.65 15.26
C VAL A 210 -22.53 13.32 16.12
N THR A 211 -22.98 14.52 15.70
CA THR A 211 -24.03 15.23 16.41
C THR A 211 -25.40 14.68 16.02
N VAL A 212 -26.16 14.26 17.04
CA VAL A 212 -27.54 13.77 16.88
C VAL A 212 -28.52 14.80 17.42
N THR A 213 -29.50 15.18 16.60
CA THR A 213 -30.61 16.04 17.00
C THR A 213 -31.94 15.33 16.83
N MET A 214 -32.91 15.66 17.67
CA MET A 214 -34.27 15.11 17.54
C MET A 214 -35.31 16.22 17.68
N THR A 215 -36.31 16.18 16.80
CA THR A 215 -37.49 17.05 16.84
C THR A 215 -38.74 16.19 16.85
N GLY A 216 -39.82 16.69 17.47
CA GLY A 216 -41.08 15.97 17.54
C GLY A 216 -42.22 16.79 18.12
N PRO A 217 -43.40 16.21 18.30
CA PRO A 217 -44.57 16.89 18.84
C PRO A 217 -44.36 17.23 20.33
N ALA A 218 -44.84 18.41 20.73
CA ALA A 218 -44.81 18.83 22.12
C ALA A 218 -45.97 18.24 22.95
N ASN A 219 -47.07 17.82 22.31
CA ASN A 219 -48.27 17.29 22.95
C ASN A 219 -48.90 16.21 22.07
N VAL A 220 -49.56 15.27 22.71
CA VAL A 220 -50.42 14.25 22.10
C VAL A 220 -51.65 14.07 23.01
N VAL A 221 -52.77 13.65 22.45
CA VAL A 221 -53.97 13.32 23.23
C VAL A 221 -53.89 11.83 23.57
N GLU A 222 -54.30 11.50 24.80
CA GLU A 222 -54.41 10.11 25.26
C GLU A 222 -55.24 9.25 24.27
N GLY A 223 -54.77 8.05 23.96
CA GLY A 223 -55.37 7.16 22.95
C GLY A 223 -54.99 7.48 21.49
N ASP A 224 -54.29 8.57 21.22
CA ASP A 224 -53.85 8.93 19.87
C ASP A 224 -52.34 8.52 19.64
N THR A 225 -51.99 8.37 18.36
CA THR A 225 -50.62 8.25 17.94
C THR A 225 -50.02 9.64 17.75
N THR A 226 -48.79 9.87 18.17
CA THR A 226 -48.05 11.11 17.93
C THR A 226 -47.87 11.38 16.43
N THR A 227 -47.68 12.62 16.04
CA THR A 227 -47.03 12.91 14.75
C THR A 227 -45.57 12.46 14.82
N ASP A 228 -44.88 12.49 13.67
CA ASP A 228 -43.53 11.98 13.57
C ASP A 228 -42.54 12.71 14.50
N TYR A 229 -41.75 11.93 15.24
CA TYR A 229 -40.45 12.34 15.69
C TYR A 229 -39.45 12.16 14.57
N THR A 230 -38.52 13.09 14.44
CA THR A 230 -37.44 13.02 13.45
C THR A 230 -36.10 13.13 14.16
N VAL A 231 -35.28 12.12 14.00
CA VAL A 231 -33.86 12.12 14.38
C VAL A 231 -33.04 12.53 13.17
N THR A 232 -32.05 13.41 13.36
CA THR A 232 -31.15 13.89 12.31
C THR A 232 -29.70 13.80 12.78
N LEU A 233 -28.84 13.24 11.94
CA LEU A 233 -27.40 13.08 12.16
C LEU A 233 -26.63 14.17 11.41
N SER A 234 -25.45 14.57 11.92
CA SER A 234 -24.51 15.44 11.20
C SER A 234 -23.80 14.70 10.07
N ASP A 235 -23.55 13.40 10.22
CA ASP A 235 -22.82 12.55 9.27
C ASP A 235 -23.64 11.33 8.90
N PRO A 236 -23.51 10.81 7.66
CA PRO A 236 -24.38 9.73 7.19
C PRO A 236 -24.02 8.38 7.82
N ALA A 237 -25.00 7.65 8.30
CA ALA A 237 -24.88 6.24 8.68
C ALA A 237 -25.14 5.33 7.47
N PRO A 238 -24.57 4.12 7.42
CA PRO A 238 -24.90 3.12 6.41
C PRO A 238 -26.39 2.85 6.31
N VAL A 239 -26.88 2.58 5.10
CA VAL A 239 -28.32 2.32 4.87
C VAL A 239 -28.79 1.11 5.66
N GLY A 240 -29.82 1.31 6.48
CA GLY A 240 -30.37 0.27 7.34
C GLY A 240 -29.88 0.30 8.77
N SER A 241 -29.00 1.24 9.13
CA SER A 241 -28.62 1.51 10.52
C SER A 241 -29.83 1.81 11.39
N ILE A 242 -29.74 1.47 12.66
CA ILE A 242 -30.84 1.51 13.62
C ILE A 242 -30.52 2.57 14.68
N VAL A 243 -31.39 3.56 14.81
CA VAL A 243 -31.43 4.46 15.98
C VAL A 243 -32.10 3.73 17.12
N THR A 244 -31.41 3.57 18.24
CA THR A 244 -31.96 3.01 19.48
C THR A 244 -32.49 4.13 20.37
N LEU A 245 -33.65 3.92 20.98
CA LEU A 245 -34.37 4.91 21.76
C LEU A 245 -34.51 4.49 23.23
N ALA A 246 -34.42 5.47 24.13
CA ALA A 246 -34.60 5.28 25.55
C ALA A 246 -35.66 6.24 26.09
N TYR A 247 -36.40 5.79 27.07
CA TYR A 247 -37.49 6.52 27.69
C TYR A 247 -37.19 6.88 29.15
N SER A 248 -37.70 8.02 29.57
CA SER A 248 -37.77 8.40 30.99
C SER A 248 -39.08 9.12 31.28
N TYR A 249 -39.62 8.85 32.44
CA TYR A 249 -40.95 9.30 32.86
C TYR A 249 -40.84 10.31 33.98
N THR A 250 -41.62 11.40 33.88
CA THR A 250 -41.68 12.41 34.92
C THR A 250 -43.00 12.31 35.74
N THR A 251 -44.14 12.38 35.05
CA THR A 251 -45.46 12.17 35.62
C THR A 251 -46.16 11.00 34.91
N ALA A 252 -45.93 10.77 33.64
CA ALA A 252 -46.37 9.58 32.95
C ALA A 252 -45.67 8.32 33.49
N SER A 253 -46.14 7.16 33.11
CA SER A 253 -45.55 5.84 33.36
C SER A 253 -45.39 5.04 32.03
N GLY A 254 -44.77 3.87 32.07
CA GLY A 254 -44.68 2.97 30.93
C GLY A 254 -46.01 2.33 30.53
N ASP A 255 -47.05 2.48 31.36
CA ASP A 255 -48.39 1.98 31.02
C ASP A 255 -49.19 2.98 30.16
N ASP A 256 -48.76 4.23 30.09
CA ASP A 256 -49.44 5.33 29.38
C ASP A 256 -49.02 5.45 27.90
N ILE A 257 -47.98 4.75 27.51
CA ILE A 257 -47.47 4.75 26.12
C ILE A 257 -47.06 3.32 25.65
N THR A 258 -47.09 3.12 24.35
CA THR A 258 -46.42 2.00 23.71
C THR A 258 -45.10 2.48 23.17
N GLU A 259 -44.00 2.09 23.83
CA GLU A 259 -42.64 2.54 23.45
C GLU A 259 -42.25 2.03 22.08
N THR A 260 -41.87 2.94 21.18
CA THR A 260 -41.10 2.62 19.99
C THR A 260 -39.61 2.64 20.37
N THR A 261 -38.96 1.48 20.39
CA THR A 261 -37.59 1.34 20.91
C THR A 261 -36.51 1.51 19.83
N GLN A 262 -36.90 1.50 18.56
CA GLN A 262 -35.99 1.57 17.40
C GLN A 262 -36.60 2.35 16.25
N ALA A 263 -35.77 3.07 15.49
CA ALA A 263 -36.12 3.68 14.24
C ALA A 263 -35.02 3.40 13.19
N VAL A 264 -35.39 3.21 11.93
CA VAL A 264 -34.41 2.88 10.87
C VAL A 264 -33.99 4.16 10.15
N ILE A 265 -32.69 4.34 9.96
CA ILE A 265 -32.15 5.43 9.15
C ILE A 265 -32.61 5.24 7.69
N GLY A 266 -33.15 6.29 7.13
CA GLY A 266 -33.66 6.35 5.76
C GLY A 266 -32.57 6.25 4.68
N ALA A 267 -33.02 6.24 3.42
CA ALA A 267 -32.12 6.17 2.27
C ALA A 267 -31.21 7.39 2.09
N ASP A 268 -31.47 8.48 2.82
CA ASP A 268 -30.62 9.67 2.87
C ASP A 268 -29.39 9.50 3.79
N GLY A 269 -29.36 8.43 4.57
CA GLY A 269 -28.29 8.11 5.52
C GLY A 269 -28.29 8.95 6.79
N VAL A 270 -29.12 10.01 6.89
CA VAL A 270 -29.03 11.01 7.99
C VAL A 270 -30.31 11.20 8.76
N THR A 271 -31.45 10.66 8.32
CA THR A 271 -32.72 10.83 9.04
C THR A 271 -33.41 9.52 9.38
N ALA A 272 -34.00 9.47 10.57
CA ALA A 272 -34.93 8.41 10.98
C ALA A 272 -36.21 9.06 11.53
N THR A 273 -37.37 8.46 11.23
CA THR A 273 -38.66 8.92 11.75
C THR A 273 -39.37 7.80 12.48
N PHE A 274 -40.12 8.12 13.53
CA PHE A 274 -40.94 7.20 14.28
C PHE A 274 -42.11 7.92 14.95
N THR A 275 -43.09 7.14 15.40
CA THR A 275 -44.24 7.61 16.17
C THR A 275 -44.34 6.86 17.48
N ILE A 276 -45.06 7.38 18.43
CA ILE A 276 -45.36 6.76 19.73
C ILE A 276 -46.90 6.72 19.90
N ASP A 277 -47.45 5.56 20.25
CA ASP A 277 -48.86 5.41 20.57
C ASP A 277 -49.06 5.67 22.06
N THR A 278 -50.05 6.48 22.41
CA THR A 278 -50.50 6.62 23.78
C THR A 278 -51.64 5.63 24.09
N VAL A 279 -51.74 5.26 25.33
CA VAL A 279 -52.74 4.28 25.79
C VAL A 279 -53.94 5.05 26.39
N ASP A 280 -55.17 4.73 25.95
CA ASP A 280 -56.42 5.25 26.49
C ASP A 280 -56.87 4.40 27.66
N ASP A 281 -57.11 4.96 28.82
CA ASP A 281 -57.63 4.23 29.98
C ASP A 281 -58.86 4.95 30.63
N VAL A 282 -59.25 4.50 31.78
CA VAL A 282 -60.47 5.00 32.43
C VAL A 282 -60.22 6.01 33.55
N TYR A 283 -58.97 6.35 33.79
CA TYR A 283 -58.53 7.25 34.86
C TYR A 283 -58.44 8.70 34.37
N ALA A 284 -58.69 9.64 35.25
CA ALA A 284 -58.52 11.07 34.97
C ALA A 284 -57.20 11.55 35.61
N GLU A 285 -56.15 11.50 34.87
CA GLU A 285 -54.77 11.67 35.39
C GLU A 285 -54.20 13.10 35.23
N GLY A 286 -54.78 13.83 34.31
CA GLY A 286 -54.31 15.17 33.94
C GLY A 286 -53.13 15.15 32.94
N ASP A 287 -52.42 16.27 32.79
CA ASP A 287 -51.29 16.35 31.87
C ASP A 287 -50.10 15.52 32.36
N GLU A 288 -49.64 14.59 31.56
CA GLU A 288 -48.54 13.70 31.85
C GLU A 288 -47.34 13.94 30.96
N VAL A 289 -46.12 13.67 31.45
CA VAL A 289 -44.89 13.97 30.77
C VAL A 289 -43.95 12.76 30.74
N PHE A 290 -43.59 12.35 29.52
CA PHE A 290 -42.52 11.43 29.25
C PHE A 290 -41.45 12.11 28.39
N ARG A 291 -40.24 11.54 28.35
CA ARG A 291 -39.14 11.93 27.46
C ARG A 291 -38.64 10.73 26.71
N VAL A 292 -38.50 10.89 25.40
CA VAL A 292 -37.75 9.99 24.54
C VAL A 292 -36.41 10.60 24.20
N SER A 293 -35.37 9.81 24.12
CA SER A 293 -34.01 10.22 23.75
C SER A 293 -33.34 9.15 22.89
N VAL A 294 -32.42 9.57 22.03
CA VAL A 294 -31.52 8.64 21.34
C VAL A 294 -30.54 8.08 22.35
N SER A 295 -30.34 6.76 22.36
CA SER A 295 -29.38 6.06 23.21
C SER A 295 -28.20 5.49 22.42
N GLY A 296 -28.29 5.40 21.10
CA GLY A 296 -27.21 4.93 20.23
C GLY A 296 -27.67 4.80 18.78
N ILE A 297 -26.70 4.62 17.91
CA ILE A 297 -26.88 4.30 16.49
C ILE A 297 -26.05 3.05 16.22
N VAL A 298 -26.71 1.98 15.78
CA VAL A 298 -26.12 0.65 15.65
C VAL A 298 -26.42 0.01 14.29
N ASP A 299 -25.64 -0.99 13.94
CA ASP A 299 -25.91 -1.86 12.80
C ASP A 299 -27.00 -2.92 13.12
N GLY A 300 -27.24 -3.83 12.17
CA GLY A 300 -28.21 -4.94 12.34
C GLY A 300 -27.81 -5.96 13.41
N ASP A 301 -26.55 -5.99 13.80
CA ASP A 301 -25.99 -6.88 14.83
C ASP A 301 -25.80 -6.19 16.19
N SER A 302 -26.24 -4.93 16.28
CA SER A 302 -26.17 -4.07 17.46
C SER A 302 -24.76 -3.56 17.81
N ASN A 303 -23.83 -3.54 16.86
CA ASN A 303 -22.55 -2.87 17.03
C ASN A 303 -22.71 -1.35 16.83
N PRO A 304 -21.97 -0.50 17.58
CA PRO A 304 -21.93 0.92 17.29
C PRO A 304 -21.51 1.19 15.84
N ILE A 305 -22.09 2.23 15.22
CA ILE A 305 -21.71 2.69 13.88
C ILE A 305 -20.64 3.77 13.96
N PHE A 306 -20.73 4.62 14.98
CA PHE A 306 -19.86 5.78 15.16
C PHE A 306 -19.03 5.63 16.42
N GLU A 307 -17.84 6.17 16.40
CA GLU A 307 -16.94 6.17 17.56
C GLU A 307 -17.50 6.99 18.72
N ALA A 308 -18.08 8.16 18.44
CA ALA A 308 -18.72 9.02 19.42
C ALA A 308 -20.04 9.63 18.92
N LEU A 309 -21.00 9.84 19.84
CA LEU A 309 -22.30 10.48 19.65
C LEU A 309 -22.52 11.64 20.62
#